data_ef52aa56fec66380ff49ac8f7aa5351d
#
_entry.id   ef52aa56fec66380ff49ac8f7aa5351d
#
_cell.length_a   1.000
_cell.length_b   1.000
_cell.length_c   1.000
_cell.angle_alpha   90.00
_cell.angle_beta   90.00
_cell.angle_gamma   90.00
#
_symmetry.space_group_name_H-M   'P 1'
#
loop_
_entity.id
_entity.type
_entity.pdbx_description
1 polymer ?
#
loop_
_entity_poly.entity_id
_entity_poly.type
_entity_poly.pdbx_seq_one_letter_code
_entity_poly.pdbx_strand_id
1 'polypeptide(L)'
;CIYEWGIMKKHVYTYTLGTLYYFASQDSPELYKEYKSKQSSKFMEEAIDGSHNDIAKMLKAEHGCDFICASIESKIWFQFTGQTWEQMEGGVILRQKISNELSQRFTEMQCNIFKNMLDSENAQNEGEKAKWDKRSKQVQTLRRNLKSAPFKNNVMRECQDEFFDPRFKEKLDTNPYLIAFQNGVYDLEKNVFRKGRPEDFLSKKMNVNYREYDDDDEEVIEVHNFLEKIFPDKSLCKYFMDLASDVFVGGNYQKKVYFWLGSGDNGKSILQKLMELMLGKLAIKFDTSLITGKKP
;
A
#
# COMPACT_ATOMS: atom_id res chain seq x y z
N CYS A 1 -8.48 -20.83 -7.06
CA CYS A 1 -7.62 -21.05 -5.86
C CYS A 1 -6.72 -22.30 -5.95
N ILE A 2 -7.22 -23.52 -6.20
CA ILE A 2 -6.37 -24.74 -6.23
C ILE A 2 -5.41 -24.73 -7.43
N TYR A 3 -5.87 -24.27 -8.59
CA TYR A 3 -5.05 -24.13 -9.79
C TYR A 3 -3.95 -23.07 -9.61
N GLU A 4 -4.31 -21.91 -9.09
CA GLU A 4 -3.41 -20.82 -8.73
C GLU A 4 -2.36 -21.24 -7.69
N TRP A 5 -2.76 -22.02 -6.68
CA TRP A 5 -1.85 -22.59 -5.69
C TRP A 5 -0.80 -23.52 -6.31
N GLY A 6 -1.15 -24.26 -7.37
CA GLY A 6 -0.21 -25.10 -8.14
C GLY A 6 0.83 -24.29 -8.91
N ILE A 7 0.44 -23.12 -9.43
CA ILE A 7 1.34 -22.19 -10.14
C ILE A 7 2.26 -21.48 -9.13
N MET A 8 1.75 -21.12 -7.96
CA MET A 8 2.49 -20.45 -6.88
C MET A 8 3.75 -21.22 -6.44
N LYS A 9 3.74 -22.56 -6.48
CA LYS A 9 4.91 -23.38 -6.12
C LYS A 9 6.07 -23.30 -7.11
N LYS A 10 5.87 -22.77 -8.31
CA LYS A 10 6.88 -22.74 -9.39
C LYS A 10 7.64 -21.40 -9.50
N HIS A 11 7.20 -20.37 -8.79
CA HIS A 11 7.81 -19.04 -8.86
C HIS A 11 8.58 -18.70 -7.58
N VAL A 12 9.64 -17.91 -7.73
CA VAL A 12 10.53 -17.41 -6.66
C VAL A 12 9.80 -16.45 -5.69
N TYR A 13 8.54 -16.14 -5.93
CA TYR A 13 7.73 -15.26 -5.08
C TYR A 13 7.33 -15.95 -3.78
N THR A 14 7.65 -15.33 -2.66
CA THR A 14 7.15 -15.74 -1.35
C THR A 14 5.71 -15.25 -1.20
N TYR A 15 4.76 -16.13 -1.48
CA TYR A 15 3.35 -15.84 -1.25
C TYR A 15 3.03 -15.82 0.24
N THR A 16 2.31 -14.80 0.67
CA THR A 16 1.89 -14.61 2.06
C THR A 16 0.40 -14.84 2.23
N LEU A 17 -0.09 -14.86 3.47
CA LEU A 17 -1.53 -14.82 3.73
C LEU A 17 -2.19 -13.59 3.11
N GLY A 18 -1.48 -12.47 3.01
CA GLY A 18 -1.94 -11.27 2.31
C GLY A 18 -2.25 -11.53 0.85
N THR A 19 -1.37 -12.25 0.15
CA THR A 19 -1.59 -12.68 -1.25
C THR A 19 -2.85 -13.53 -1.38
N LEU A 20 -3.06 -14.47 -0.45
CA LEU A 20 -4.26 -15.30 -0.43
C LEU A 20 -5.53 -14.46 -0.23
N TYR A 21 -5.51 -13.54 0.71
CA TYR A 21 -6.62 -12.62 0.94
C TYR A 21 -6.87 -11.69 -0.25
N TYR A 22 -5.82 -11.23 -0.93
CA TYR A 22 -5.95 -10.45 -2.14
C TYR A 22 -6.70 -11.25 -3.23
N PHE A 23 -6.25 -12.48 -3.53
CA PHE A 23 -6.94 -13.32 -4.51
C PHE A 23 -8.38 -13.63 -4.10
N ALA A 24 -8.63 -13.97 -2.85
CA ALA A 24 -9.98 -14.21 -2.35
C ALA A 24 -10.88 -12.98 -2.54
N SER A 25 -10.35 -11.77 -2.36
CA SER A 25 -11.08 -10.52 -2.57
C SER A 25 -11.39 -10.22 -4.04
N GLN A 26 -10.59 -10.75 -4.98
CA GLN A 26 -10.81 -10.59 -6.42
C GLN A 26 -11.71 -11.68 -6.99
N ASP A 27 -11.49 -12.95 -6.58
CA ASP A 27 -12.22 -14.11 -7.10
C ASP A 27 -13.65 -14.17 -6.58
N SER A 28 -13.88 -13.80 -5.33
CA SER A 28 -15.19 -13.90 -4.67
C SER A 28 -15.38 -12.76 -3.65
N PRO A 29 -15.59 -11.50 -4.10
CA PRO A 29 -15.66 -10.33 -3.23
C PRO A 29 -16.72 -10.46 -2.12
N GLU A 30 -17.88 -11.01 -2.43
CA GLU A 30 -18.98 -11.18 -1.47
C GLU A 30 -18.64 -12.20 -0.38
N LEU A 31 -18.10 -13.37 -0.74
CA LEU A 31 -17.67 -14.38 0.22
C LEU A 31 -16.51 -13.89 1.07
N TYR A 32 -15.58 -13.13 0.47
CA TYR A 32 -14.49 -12.52 1.22
C TYR A 32 -14.98 -11.50 2.24
N LYS A 33 -15.95 -10.66 1.86
CA LYS A 33 -16.59 -9.68 2.75
C LYS A 33 -17.32 -10.38 3.90
N GLU A 34 -18.05 -11.45 3.61
CA GLU A 34 -18.72 -12.27 4.62
C GLU A 34 -17.72 -12.91 5.61
N TYR A 35 -16.64 -13.49 5.09
CA TYR A 35 -15.58 -14.05 5.92
C TYR A 35 -14.94 -12.99 6.83
N LYS A 36 -14.60 -11.82 6.29
CA LYS A 36 -14.06 -10.70 7.07
C LYS A 36 -15.04 -10.21 8.13
N SER A 37 -16.33 -10.14 7.81
CA SER A 37 -17.37 -9.76 8.75
C SER A 37 -17.49 -10.75 9.93
N LYS A 38 -17.47 -12.06 9.64
CA LYS A 38 -17.51 -13.10 10.67
C LYS A 38 -16.28 -13.05 11.58
N GLN A 39 -15.08 -12.89 10.98
CA GLN A 39 -13.83 -12.76 11.72
C GLN A 39 -13.83 -11.51 12.61
N SER A 40 -14.25 -10.38 12.06
CA SER A 40 -14.37 -9.12 12.79
C SER A 40 -15.34 -9.24 13.96
N SER A 41 -16.49 -9.88 13.76
CA SER A 41 -17.49 -10.09 14.81
C SER A 41 -16.91 -10.88 16.00
N LYS A 42 -16.10 -11.91 15.75
CA LYS A 42 -15.44 -12.67 16.82
C LYS A 42 -14.48 -11.77 17.62
N PHE A 43 -13.61 -11.04 16.95
CA PHE A 43 -12.69 -10.13 17.63
C PHE A 43 -13.40 -8.98 18.35
N MET A 44 -14.51 -8.50 17.81
CA MET A 44 -15.34 -7.50 18.50
C MET A 44 -15.89 -8.02 19.82
N GLU A 45 -16.31 -9.30 19.86
CA GLU A 45 -16.79 -9.93 21.10
C GLU A 45 -15.68 -9.99 22.17
N GLU A 46 -14.48 -10.39 21.77
CA GLU A 46 -13.31 -10.47 22.66
C GLU A 46 -12.89 -9.06 23.14
N ALA A 47 -13.02 -8.05 22.30
CA ALA A 47 -12.62 -6.66 22.60
C ALA A 47 -13.61 -5.89 23.50
N ILE A 48 -14.80 -6.43 23.80
CA ILE A 48 -15.83 -5.72 24.62
C ILE A 48 -15.32 -5.35 26.01
N ASP A 49 -14.45 -6.18 26.59
CA ASP A 49 -13.85 -5.91 27.90
C ASP A 49 -12.86 -4.72 27.90
N GLY A 50 -12.59 -4.14 26.74
CA GLY A 50 -11.75 -2.95 26.58
C GLY A 50 -10.24 -3.23 26.70
N SER A 51 -9.81 -4.46 26.51
CA SER A 51 -8.38 -4.81 26.42
C SER A 51 -7.74 -4.12 25.20
N HIS A 52 -6.65 -3.40 25.43
CA HIS A 52 -5.89 -2.74 24.36
C HIS A 52 -5.34 -3.75 23.36
N ASN A 53 -4.88 -4.90 23.85
CA ASN A 53 -4.33 -5.98 23.04
C ASN A 53 -5.38 -6.60 22.12
N ASP A 54 -6.59 -6.87 22.60
CA ASP A 54 -7.64 -7.47 21.78
C ASP A 54 -8.12 -6.51 20.68
N ILE A 55 -8.12 -5.20 20.99
CA ILE A 55 -8.40 -4.17 19.98
C ILE A 55 -7.26 -4.12 18.94
N ALA A 56 -6.00 -4.26 19.36
CA ALA A 56 -4.86 -4.32 18.43
C ALA A 56 -4.92 -5.55 17.52
N LYS A 57 -5.28 -6.72 18.06
CA LYS A 57 -5.51 -7.95 17.27
C LYS A 57 -6.65 -7.79 16.28
N MET A 58 -7.74 -7.15 16.69
CA MET A 58 -8.85 -6.82 15.80
C MET A 58 -8.38 -5.95 14.63
N LEU A 59 -7.64 -4.87 14.91
CA LEU A 59 -7.05 -4.01 13.89
C LEU A 59 -6.10 -4.78 12.98
N LYS A 60 -5.28 -5.67 13.53
CA LYS A 60 -4.37 -6.53 12.74
C LYS A 60 -5.14 -7.46 11.81
N ALA A 61 -6.21 -8.08 12.27
CA ALA A 61 -7.04 -8.95 11.44
C ALA A 61 -7.71 -8.19 10.29
N GLU A 62 -8.10 -6.95 10.52
CA GLU A 62 -8.77 -6.12 9.52
C GLU A 62 -7.81 -5.43 8.55
N HIS A 63 -6.70 -4.93 9.05
CA HIS A 63 -5.77 -4.03 8.33
C HIS A 63 -4.35 -4.57 8.23
N GLY A 64 -4.11 -5.85 8.58
CA GLY A 64 -2.77 -6.42 8.58
C GLY A 64 -2.09 -6.48 7.22
N CYS A 65 -2.85 -6.39 6.12
CA CYS A 65 -2.29 -6.28 4.76
C CYS A 65 -1.99 -4.83 4.35
N ASP A 66 -2.56 -3.84 5.07
CA ASP A 66 -2.47 -2.43 4.68
C ASP A 66 -1.43 -1.66 5.50
N PHE A 67 -1.03 -2.19 6.67
CA PHE A 67 -0.11 -1.48 7.58
C PHE A 67 0.98 -2.41 8.09
N ILE A 68 2.18 -1.87 8.23
CA ILE A 68 3.36 -2.52 8.82
C ILE A 68 4.07 -1.53 9.74
N CYS A 69 4.47 -1.99 10.93
CA CYS A 69 5.39 -1.29 11.82
C CYS A 69 6.81 -1.77 11.54
N ALA A 70 7.65 -0.95 10.93
CA ALA A 70 9.02 -1.31 10.59
C ALA A 70 10.04 -0.96 11.68
N SER A 71 9.68 -0.09 12.63
CA SER A 71 10.49 0.25 13.80
C SER A 71 9.60 0.72 14.95
N ILE A 72 9.67 0.01 16.06
CA ILE A 72 8.96 0.35 17.30
C ILE A 72 9.61 1.57 17.93
N GLU A 73 10.94 1.58 18.06
CA GLU A 73 11.72 2.65 18.67
C GLU A 73 11.51 4.00 17.96
N SER A 74 11.69 4.01 16.64
CA SER A 74 11.54 5.22 15.81
C SER A 74 10.09 5.45 15.37
N LYS A 75 9.14 4.60 15.75
CA LYS A 75 7.71 4.67 15.38
C LYS A 75 7.49 4.80 13.88
N ILE A 76 8.28 4.08 13.08
CA ILE A 76 8.18 4.10 11.62
C ILE A 76 7.14 3.08 11.18
N TRP A 77 6.15 3.57 10.48
CA TRP A 77 5.08 2.79 9.90
C TRP A 77 5.07 2.91 8.39
N PHE A 78 4.52 1.90 7.74
CA PHE A 78 4.22 1.94 6.32
C PHE A 78 2.75 1.62 6.10
N GLN A 79 2.15 2.30 5.12
CA GLN A 79 0.81 2.03 4.63
C GLN A 79 0.86 1.67 3.16
N PHE A 80 0.13 0.63 2.78
CA PHE A 80 -0.11 0.30 1.39
C PHE A 80 -1.20 1.20 0.81
N THR A 81 -0.89 1.88 -0.30
CA THR A 81 -1.78 2.88 -0.93
C THR A 81 -2.36 2.40 -2.26
N GLY A 82 -2.43 1.07 -2.46
CA GLY A 82 -2.95 0.42 -3.66
C GLY A 82 -1.88 0.01 -4.67
N GLN A 83 -0.78 0.76 -4.79
CA GLN A 83 0.35 0.41 -5.67
C GLN A 83 1.68 0.38 -4.92
N THR A 84 1.84 1.22 -3.90
CA THR A 84 3.10 1.38 -3.18
C THR A 84 2.90 1.43 -1.68
N TRP A 85 3.97 1.11 -0.95
CA TRP A 85 4.09 1.32 0.47
C TRP A 85 4.63 2.72 0.76
N GLU A 86 3.86 3.52 1.46
CA GLU A 86 4.25 4.87 1.85
C GLU A 86 4.59 4.93 3.34
N GLN A 87 5.74 5.52 3.64
CA GLN A 87 6.16 5.68 5.03
C GLN A 87 5.32 6.77 5.71
N MET A 88 4.90 6.49 6.95
CA MET A 88 4.23 7.45 7.83
C MET A 88 4.83 7.40 9.22
N GLU A 89 4.75 8.51 9.93
CA GLU A 89 5.18 8.60 11.32
C GLU A 89 4.04 8.22 12.28
N GLY A 90 4.37 7.44 13.30
CA GLY A 90 3.48 7.13 14.42
C GLY A 90 2.18 6.39 14.07
N GLY A 91 1.99 5.91 12.84
CA GLY A 91 0.79 5.18 12.44
C GLY A 91 -0.49 6.01 12.51
N VAL A 92 -0.44 7.30 12.17
CA VAL A 92 -1.54 8.27 12.37
C VAL A 92 -2.85 7.80 11.73
N ILE A 93 -2.79 7.23 10.52
CA ILE A 93 -4.00 6.76 9.81
C ILE A 93 -4.63 5.57 10.52
N LEU A 94 -3.83 4.60 10.98
CA LEU A 94 -4.32 3.47 11.77
C LEU A 94 -4.95 3.98 13.09
N ARG A 95 -4.32 4.97 13.74
CA ARG A 95 -4.85 5.59 14.95
C ARG A 95 -6.18 6.32 14.71
N GLN A 96 -6.39 6.94 13.55
CA GLN A 96 -7.67 7.54 13.18
C GLN A 96 -8.76 6.49 12.98
N LYS A 97 -8.44 5.32 12.44
CA LYS A 97 -9.38 4.20 12.29
C LYS A 97 -9.96 3.76 13.63
N ILE A 98 -9.19 3.81 14.72
CA ILE A 98 -9.70 3.51 16.08
C ILE A 98 -10.88 4.41 16.45
N SER A 99 -10.75 5.72 16.20
CA SER A 99 -11.79 6.68 16.59
C SER A 99 -13.00 6.67 15.65
N ASN A 100 -12.80 6.36 14.38
CA ASN A 100 -13.80 6.49 13.34
C ASN A 100 -14.45 5.12 13.05
N GLU A 101 -13.71 4.21 12.43
CA GLU A 101 -14.23 2.93 11.95
C GLU A 101 -14.65 2.02 13.12
N LEU A 102 -13.77 1.79 14.11
CA LEU A 102 -14.10 0.95 15.24
C LEU A 102 -15.24 1.53 16.10
N SER A 103 -15.18 2.85 16.35
CA SER A 103 -16.25 3.52 17.11
C SER A 103 -17.61 3.37 16.43
N GLN A 104 -17.67 3.43 15.10
CA GLN A 104 -18.90 3.20 14.34
C GLN A 104 -19.40 1.77 14.49
N ARG A 105 -18.53 0.77 14.32
CA ARG A 105 -18.89 -0.66 14.45
C ARG A 105 -19.42 -1.00 15.84
N PHE A 106 -18.78 -0.49 16.90
CA PHE A 106 -19.30 -0.67 18.25
C PHE A 106 -20.62 0.11 18.48
N THR A 107 -20.90 1.13 17.68
CA THR A 107 -22.23 1.78 17.66
C THR A 107 -23.29 0.84 17.08
N GLU A 108 -22.98 0.21 15.94
CA GLU A 108 -23.86 -0.77 15.30
C GLU A 108 -24.11 -1.99 16.21
N MET A 109 -23.05 -2.50 16.87
CA MET A 109 -23.17 -3.54 17.88
C MET A 109 -24.09 -3.11 19.02
N GLN A 110 -23.98 -1.89 19.52
CA GLN A 110 -24.83 -1.38 20.59
C GLN A 110 -26.31 -1.30 20.16
N CYS A 111 -26.59 -0.90 18.92
CA CYS A 111 -27.96 -0.91 18.39
C CYS A 111 -28.56 -2.33 18.36
N ASN A 112 -27.74 -3.34 18.00
CA ASN A 112 -28.17 -4.73 18.00
C ASN A 112 -28.43 -5.25 19.43
N ILE A 113 -27.59 -4.85 20.40
CA ILE A 113 -27.80 -5.17 21.81
C ILE A 113 -29.14 -4.59 22.32
N PHE A 114 -29.46 -3.33 21.97
CA PHE A 114 -30.72 -2.73 22.34
C PHE A 114 -31.94 -3.46 21.74
N LYS A 115 -31.86 -3.91 20.48
CA LYS A 115 -32.90 -4.75 19.88
C LYS A 115 -33.12 -6.03 20.68
N ASN A 116 -32.04 -6.75 21.00
CA ASN A 116 -32.12 -7.97 21.80
C ASN A 116 -32.66 -7.74 23.23
N MET A 117 -32.35 -6.58 23.83
CA MET A 117 -32.92 -6.20 25.11
C MET A 117 -34.45 -6.03 25.03
N LEU A 118 -34.93 -5.34 23.99
CA LEU A 118 -36.39 -5.16 23.78
C LEU A 118 -37.08 -6.50 23.53
N ASP A 119 -36.49 -7.39 22.74
CA ASP A 119 -37.04 -8.71 22.48
C ASP A 119 -37.08 -9.56 23.75
N SER A 120 -36.04 -9.50 24.61
CA SER A 120 -36.01 -10.19 25.91
C SER A 120 -37.03 -9.62 26.91
N GLU A 121 -37.28 -8.32 26.86
CA GLU A 121 -38.31 -7.66 27.68
C GLU A 121 -39.70 -8.10 27.26
N ASN A 122 -39.98 -8.13 25.96
CA ASN A 122 -41.23 -8.63 25.41
C ASN A 122 -41.48 -10.12 25.75
N ALA A 123 -40.40 -10.92 25.83
CA ALA A 123 -40.46 -12.33 26.24
C ALA A 123 -40.49 -12.54 27.77
N GLN A 124 -40.46 -11.48 28.57
CA GLN A 124 -40.41 -11.52 30.05
C GLN A 124 -39.22 -12.33 30.62
N ASN A 125 -38.10 -12.32 29.94
CA ASN A 125 -36.86 -13.02 30.34
C ASN A 125 -35.92 -12.06 31.07
N GLU A 126 -36.11 -11.91 32.40
CA GLU A 126 -35.30 -10.99 33.23
C GLU A 126 -33.82 -11.33 33.26
N GLY A 127 -33.46 -12.62 33.18
CA GLY A 127 -32.05 -13.06 33.16
C GLY A 127 -31.30 -12.64 31.92
N GLU A 128 -31.94 -12.76 30.76
CA GLU A 128 -31.37 -12.30 29.51
C GLU A 128 -31.33 -10.77 29.44
N LYS A 129 -32.33 -10.09 29.89
CA LYS A 129 -32.38 -8.62 29.98
C LYS A 129 -31.20 -8.09 30.79
N ALA A 130 -30.91 -8.65 31.96
CA ALA A 130 -29.79 -8.26 32.81
C ALA A 130 -28.42 -8.49 32.12
N LYS A 131 -28.30 -9.59 31.38
CA LYS A 131 -27.09 -9.88 30.55
C LYS A 131 -26.87 -8.83 29.47
N TRP A 132 -27.90 -8.49 28.72
CA TRP A 132 -27.84 -7.48 27.67
C TRP A 132 -27.58 -6.07 28.22
N ASP A 133 -28.17 -5.70 29.36
CA ASP A 133 -27.93 -4.42 30.03
C ASP A 133 -26.45 -4.27 30.45
N LYS A 134 -25.86 -5.31 31.07
CA LYS A 134 -24.44 -5.32 31.40
C LYS A 134 -23.55 -5.13 30.16
N ARG A 135 -23.88 -5.84 29.10
CA ARG A 135 -23.13 -5.78 27.83
C ARG A 135 -23.26 -4.40 27.18
N SER A 136 -24.45 -3.81 27.19
CA SER A 136 -24.66 -2.44 26.68
C SER A 136 -23.79 -1.42 27.40
N LYS A 137 -23.68 -1.50 28.73
CA LYS A 137 -22.81 -0.61 29.52
C LYS A 137 -21.32 -0.78 29.19
N GLN A 138 -20.86 -2.02 28.96
CA GLN A 138 -19.48 -2.31 28.54
C GLN A 138 -19.18 -1.66 27.18
N VAL A 139 -20.02 -1.91 26.18
CA VAL A 139 -19.87 -1.33 24.83
C VAL A 139 -19.91 0.20 24.86
N GLN A 140 -20.82 0.80 25.65
CA GLN A 140 -20.88 2.25 25.79
C GLN A 140 -19.60 2.84 26.39
N THR A 141 -19.03 2.18 27.39
CA THR A 141 -17.75 2.59 28.01
C THR A 141 -16.62 2.47 27.02
N LEU A 142 -16.54 1.36 26.28
CA LEU A 142 -15.52 1.14 25.24
C LEU A 142 -15.61 2.21 24.14
N ARG A 143 -16.79 2.50 23.63
CA ARG A 143 -17.00 3.55 22.61
C ARG A 143 -16.49 4.92 23.06
N ARG A 144 -16.68 5.28 24.32
CA ARG A 144 -16.12 6.51 24.88
C ARG A 144 -14.59 6.45 24.94
N ASN A 145 -14.04 5.33 25.34
CA ASN A 145 -12.60 5.12 25.45
C ASN A 145 -11.91 5.16 24.08
N LEU A 146 -12.51 4.59 23.03
CA LEU A 146 -11.97 4.63 21.65
C LEU A 146 -11.78 6.06 21.11
N LYS A 147 -12.48 7.06 21.68
CA LYS A 147 -12.31 8.48 21.34
C LYS A 147 -11.30 9.19 22.25
N SER A 148 -10.89 8.57 23.34
CA SER A 148 -9.93 9.13 24.30
C SER A 148 -8.50 9.01 23.80
N ALA A 149 -7.72 10.09 23.88
CA ALA A 149 -6.32 10.09 23.43
C ALA A 149 -5.42 9.13 24.22
N PRO A 150 -5.49 9.03 25.57
CA PRO A 150 -4.69 8.06 26.31
C PRO A 150 -4.99 6.61 25.91
N PHE A 151 -6.26 6.26 25.77
CA PHE A 151 -6.68 4.92 25.37
C PHE A 151 -6.16 4.56 23.98
N LYS A 152 -6.32 5.45 23.00
CA LYS A 152 -5.77 5.25 21.65
C LYS A 152 -4.26 5.10 21.63
N ASN A 153 -3.55 5.82 22.47
CA ASN A 153 -2.09 5.71 22.57
C ASN A 153 -1.68 4.32 23.09
N ASN A 154 -2.42 3.79 24.07
CA ASN A 154 -2.16 2.44 24.58
C ASN A 154 -2.48 1.37 23.52
N VAL A 155 -3.61 1.48 22.81
CA VAL A 155 -3.93 0.58 21.69
C VAL A 155 -2.84 0.65 20.62
N MET A 156 -2.36 1.85 20.25
CA MET A 156 -1.30 1.97 19.25
C MET A 156 0.04 1.39 19.70
N ARG A 157 0.29 1.33 21.01
CA ARG A 157 1.48 0.64 21.55
C ARG A 157 1.37 -0.87 21.35
N GLU A 158 0.21 -1.47 21.62
CA GLU A 158 -0.03 -2.88 21.31
C GLU A 158 0.00 -3.15 19.80
N CYS A 159 -0.52 -2.22 18.98
CA CYS A 159 -0.43 -2.33 17.52
C CYS A 159 1.02 -2.32 17.02
N GLN A 160 1.96 -1.64 17.69
CA GLN A 160 3.36 -1.69 17.27
C GLN A 160 3.88 -3.12 17.30
N ASP A 161 3.54 -3.89 18.33
CA ASP A 161 3.98 -5.28 18.46
C ASP A 161 3.27 -6.19 17.45
N GLU A 162 1.96 -6.06 17.31
CA GLU A 162 1.15 -6.90 16.41
C GLU A 162 1.50 -6.68 14.91
N PHE A 163 1.85 -5.47 14.50
CA PHE A 163 2.17 -5.12 13.11
C PHE A 163 3.67 -5.14 12.80
N PHE A 164 4.52 -5.56 13.75
CA PHE A 164 5.97 -5.46 13.62
C PHE A 164 6.55 -6.40 12.58
N ASP A 165 7.31 -5.85 11.65
CA ASP A 165 8.19 -6.57 10.72
C ASP A 165 9.54 -5.83 10.62
N PRO A 166 10.57 -6.24 11.36
CA PRO A 166 11.87 -5.56 11.40
C PRO A 166 12.61 -5.59 10.06
N ARG A 167 12.32 -6.58 9.21
CA ARG A 167 12.94 -6.73 7.89
C ARG A 167 12.14 -6.16 6.74
N PHE A 168 11.05 -5.43 7.06
CA PHE A 168 10.17 -4.90 6.02
C PHE A 168 10.91 -3.98 5.04
N LYS A 169 11.77 -3.10 5.56
CA LYS A 169 12.54 -2.16 4.72
C LYS A 169 13.50 -2.86 3.74
N GLU A 170 14.01 -4.04 4.11
CA GLU A 170 14.90 -4.82 3.26
C GLU A 170 14.15 -5.47 2.08
N LYS A 171 12.84 -5.63 2.20
CA LYS A 171 11.98 -6.18 1.13
C LYS A 171 11.58 -5.13 0.10
N LEU A 172 11.61 -3.84 0.47
CA LEU A 172 11.18 -2.77 -0.42
C LEU A 172 12.10 -2.64 -1.63
N ASP A 173 11.48 -2.46 -2.80
CA ASP A 173 12.13 -2.19 -4.09
C ASP A 173 13.18 -3.25 -4.50
N THR A 174 13.00 -4.51 -4.06
CA THR A 174 13.92 -5.60 -4.36
C THR A 174 13.68 -6.25 -5.74
N ASN A 175 12.47 -6.14 -6.27
CA ASN A 175 12.17 -6.70 -7.59
C ASN A 175 12.42 -5.64 -8.68
N PRO A 176 13.45 -5.81 -9.53
CA PRO A 176 13.82 -4.83 -10.55
C PRO A 176 12.87 -4.79 -11.76
N TYR A 177 11.96 -5.75 -11.88
CA TYR A 177 11.07 -5.90 -13.02
C TYR A 177 9.66 -5.36 -12.77
N LEU A 178 9.39 -4.79 -11.60
CA LEU A 178 8.11 -4.18 -11.28
C LEU A 178 8.20 -2.66 -11.31
N ILE A 179 7.27 -2.04 -12.03
CA ILE A 179 7.16 -0.58 -12.12
C ILE A 179 5.78 -0.15 -11.65
N ALA A 180 5.73 0.67 -10.59
CA ALA A 180 4.48 1.26 -10.16
C ALA A 180 4.17 2.54 -10.96
N PHE A 181 2.94 2.64 -11.45
CA PHE A 181 2.31 3.83 -12.02
C PHE A 181 1.24 4.36 -11.07
N GLN A 182 0.63 5.50 -11.37
CA GLN A 182 -0.44 6.05 -10.55
C GLN A 182 -1.68 5.13 -10.52
N ASN A 183 -1.94 4.41 -11.60
CA ASN A 183 -3.13 3.58 -11.80
C ASN A 183 -2.89 2.06 -11.66
N GLY A 184 -1.65 1.61 -11.41
CA GLY A 184 -1.34 0.17 -11.26
C GLY A 184 0.16 -0.13 -11.28
N VAL A 185 0.48 -1.38 -11.52
CA VAL A 185 1.86 -1.90 -11.59
C VAL A 185 2.05 -2.65 -12.90
N TYR A 186 3.12 -2.34 -13.60
CA TYR A 186 3.56 -3.09 -14.77
C TYR A 186 4.62 -4.12 -14.37
N ASP A 187 4.39 -5.36 -14.74
CA ASP A 187 5.29 -6.48 -14.53
C ASP A 187 6.03 -6.75 -15.85
N LEU A 188 7.28 -6.27 -15.94
CA LEU A 188 8.12 -6.39 -17.14
C LEU A 188 8.46 -7.84 -17.49
N GLU A 189 8.57 -8.70 -16.48
CA GLU A 189 8.89 -10.12 -16.69
C GLU A 189 7.72 -10.87 -17.36
N LYS A 190 6.49 -10.52 -16.97
CA LYS A 190 5.27 -11.13 -17.50
C LYS A 190 4.66 -10.33 -18.65
N ASN A 191 5.16 -9.14 -18.89
CA ASN A 191 4.62 -8.19 -19.86
C ASN A 191 3.13 -7.91 -19.65
N VAL A 192 2.73 -7.58 -18.40
CA VAL A 192 1.34 -7.36 -18.03
C VAL A 192 1.17 -6.18 -17.10
N PHE A 193 0.19 -5.35 -17.38
CA PHE A 193 -0.28 -4.31 -16.47
C PHE A 193 -1.39 -4.85 -15.57
N ARG A 194 -1.29 -4.60 -14.26
CA ARG A 194 -2.22 -5.07 -13.24
C ARG A 194 -2.35 -4.12 -12.06
N LYS A 195 -3.33 -4.35 -11.20
CA LYS A 195 -3.39 -3.68 -9.90
C LYS A 195 -2.16 -4.01 -9.06
N GLY A 196 -1.71 -3.04 -8.27
CA GLY A 196 -0.65 -3.23 -7.28
C GLY A 196 -1.08 -4.18 -6.16
N ARG A 197 -0.11 -4.83 -5.54
CA ARG A 197 -0.27 -5.77 -4.44
C ARG A 197 0.65 -5.41 -3.29
N PRO A 198 0.26 -5.64 -2.04
CA PRO A 198 1.17 -5.42 -0.89
C PRO A 198 2.50 -6.18 -1.03
N GLU A 199 2.48 -7.37 -1.64
CA GLU A 199 3.64 -8.24 -1.85
C GLU A 199 4.56 -7.79 -2.99
N ASP A 200 4.19 -6.77 -3.74
CA ASP A 200 5.08 -6.16 -4.72
C ASP A 200 6.21 -5.37 -4.04
N PHE A 201 6.03 -4.99 -2.78
CA PHE A 201 6.99 -4.26 -1.94
C PHE A 201 7.59 -3.03 -2.61
N LEU A 202 6.80 -2.30 -3.40
CA LEU A 202 7.24 -1.08 -4.07
C LEU A 202 7.06 0.12 -3.14
N SER A 203 8.09 0.97 -3.04
CA SER A 203 8.04 2.20 -2.24
C SER A 203 7.88 3.47 -3.07
N LYS A 204 8.08 3.38 -4.37
CA LYS A 204 8.06 4.51 -5.31
C LYS A 204 7.22 4.19 -6.51
N LYS A 205 6.61 5.21 -7.09
CA LYS A 205 5.82 5.10 -8.32
C LYS A 205 6.16 6.24 -9.28
N MET A 206 5.95 5.98 -10.56
CA MET A 206 6.02 6.99 -11.60
C MET A 206 4.93 8.05 -11.40
N ASN A 207 5.16 9.24 -11.92
CA ASN A 207 4.22 10.36 -11.79
C ASN A 207 3.16 10.40 -12.91
N VAL A 208 2.99 9.31 -13.63
CA VAL A 208 2.09 9.19 -14.78
C VAL A 208 1.20 7.95 -14.63
N ASN A 209 0.07 7.94 -15.33
CA ASN A 209 -0.74 6.75 -15.53
C ASN A 209 -0.13 5.91 -16.66
N TYR A 210 -0.16 4.59 -16.48
CA TYR A 210 0.06 3.68 -17.60
C TYR A 210 -1.17 3.66 -18.50
N ARG A 211 -0.92 3.66 -19.80
CA ARG A 211 -1.90 3.34 -20.85
C ARG A 211 -1.21 2.50 -21.92
N GLU A 212 -1.98 1.73 -22.64
CA GLU A 212 -1.45 0.96 -23.74
C GLU A 212 -0.90 1.87 -24.83
N TYR A 213 0.17 1.42 -25.46
CA TYR A 213 0.81 2.14 -26.54
C TYR A 213 -0.02 2.00 -27.80
N ASP A 214 -0.24 3.13 -28.49
CA ASP A 214 -0.91 3.21 -29.77
C ASP A 214 -0.13 4.16 -30.69
N ASP A 215 0.31 3.67 -31.83
CA ASP A 215 1.07 4.43 -32.83
C ASP A 215 0.25 5.59 -33.42
N ASP A 216 -1.07 5.48 -33.45
CA ASP A 216 -1.98 6.49 -34.01
C ASP A 216 -2.38 7.56 -32.97
N ASP A 217 -1.96 7.43 -31.72
CA ASP A 217 -2.21 8.42 -30.68
C ASP A 217 -1.46 9.73 -30.96
N GLU A 218 -2.19 10.84 -31.02
CA GLU A 218 -1.61 12.18 -31.30
C GLU A 218 -0.47 12.54 -30.35
N GLU A 219 -0.56 12.17 -29.05
CA GLU A 219 0.47 12.46 -28.07
C GLU A 219 1.73 11.60 -28.31
N VAL A 220 1.58 10.37 -28.78
CA VAL A 220 2.70 9.50 -29.16
C VAL A 220 3.41 10.07 -30.38
N ILE A 221 2.67 10.48 -31.39
CA ILE A 221 3.20 11.14 -32.59
C ILE A 221 3.96 12.42 -32.22
N GLU A 222 3.41 13.24 -31.31
CA GLU A 222 4.06 14.47 -30.85
C GLU A 222 5.40 14.17 -30.15
N VAL A 223 5.46 13.14 -29.30
CA VAL A 223 6.70 12.71 -28.62
C VAL A 223 7.73 12.21 -29.65
N HIS A 224 7.35 11.43 -30.64
CA HIS A 224 8.24 10.99 -31.71
C HIS A 224 8.81 12.16 -32.51
N ASN A 225 7.96 13.09 -32.93
CA ASN A 225 8.36 14.31 -33.63
C ASN A 225 9.31 15.19 -32.79
N PHE A 226 9.10 15.24 -31.48
CA PHE A 226 9.97 15.94 -30.56
C PHE A 226 11.35 15.28 -30.48
N LEU A 227 11.40 13.95 -30.37
CA LEU A 227 12.66 13.19 -30.30
C LEU A 227 13.45 13.28 -31.61
N GLU A 228 12.79 13.24 -32.77
CA GLU A 228 13.45 13.42 -34.09
C GLU A 228 14.05 14.82 -34.27
N LYS A 229 13.46 15.85 -33.68
CA LYS A 229 14.05 17.21 -33.67
C LYS A 229 15.31 17.30 -32.81
N ILE A 230 15.37 16.54 -31.70
CA ILE A 230 16.56 16.51 -30.85
C ILE A 230 17.64 15.61 -31.45
N PHE A 231 17.25 14.49 -32.05
CA PHE A 231 18.11 13.50 -32.66
C PHE A 231 17.80 13.33 -34.15
N PRO A 232 18.33 14.22 -35.03
CA PRO A 232 18.07 14.12 -36.47
C PRO A 232 18.66 12.83 -37.08
N ASP A 233 19.70 12.27 -36.48
CA ASP A 233 20.22 10.94 -36.83
C ASP A 233 19.31 9.84 -36.24
N LYS A 234 18.64 9.10 -37.13
CA LYS A 234 17.73 8.01 -36.74
C LYS A 234 18.41 6.90 -35.96
N SER A 235 19.68 6.62 -36.18
CA SER A 235 20.41 5.60 -35.43
C SER A 235 20.68 6.06 -34.01
N LEU A 236 21.00 7.32 -33.82
CA LEU A 236 21.17 7.94 -32.51
C LEU A 236 19.85 8.06 -31.75
N CYS A 237 18.76 8.42 -32.45
CA CYS A 237 17.42 8.45 -31.87
C CYS A 237 17.01 7.06 -31.35
N LYS A 238 17.17 6.02 -32.16
CA LYS A 238 16.91 4.64 -31.77
C LYS A 238 17.75 4.23 -30.57
N TYR A 239 19.06 4.50 -30.60
CA TYR A 239 19.95 4.21 -29.48
C TYR A 239 19.49 4.89 -28.18
N PHE A 240 19.06 6.16 -28.28
CA PHE A 240 18.51 6.87 -27.13
C PHE A 240 17.24 6.21 -26.59
N MET A 241 16.33 5.78 -27.47
CA MET A 241 15.08 5.09 -27.06
C MET A 241 15.39 3.76 -26.37
N ASP A 242 16.32 2.98 -26.91
CA ASP A 242 16.78 1.73 -26.30
C ASP A 242 17.37 1.99 -24.91
N LEU A 243 18.20 3.03 -24.77
CA LEU A 243 18.78 3.44 -23.49
C LEU A 243 17.71 3.94 -22.50
N ALA A 244 16.75 4.71 -22.97
CA ALA A 244 15.65 5.20 -22.13
C ALA A 244 14.76 4.05 -21.62
N SER A 245 14.59 3.00 -22.42
CA SER A 245 13.84 1.80 -22.00
C SER A 245 14.58 1.01 -20.91
N ASP A 246 15.91 0.97 -20.92
CA ASP A 246 16.71 0.30 -19.89
C ASP A 246 16.52 0.93 -18.50
N VAL A 247 16.13 2.21 -18.44
CA VAL A 247 15.86 2.91 -17.16
C VAL A 247 14.68 2.29 -16.40
N PHE A 248 13.74 1.63 -17.09
CA PHE A 248 12.58 0.99 -16.47
C PHE A 248 12.94 -0.33 -15.77
N VAL A 249 14.06 -0.96 -16.12
CA VAL A 249 14.56 -2.11 -15.38
C VAL A 249 15.39 -1.62 -14.20
N GLY A 250 15.01 -1.98 -12.99
CA GLY A 250 15.73 -1.57 -11.78
C GLY A 250 17.18 -2.07 -11.76
N GLY A 251 18.09 -1.21 -11.26
CA GLY A 251 19.51 -1.53 -11.14
C GLY A 251 20.37 -1.10 -12.35
N ASN A 252 21.67 -1.00 -12.12
CA ASN A 252 22.67 -0.71 -13.18
C ASN A 252 23.51 -1.96 -13.45
N TYR A 253 22.91 -2.96 -14.07
CA TYR A 253 23.56 -4.26 -14.36
C TYR A 253 24.79 -4.13 -15.29
N GLN A 254 24.74 -3.16 -16.20
CA GLN A 254 25.85 -2.91 -17.13
C GLN A 254 26.97 -2.06 -16.51
N LYS A 255 26.76 -1.48 -15.30
CA LYS A 255 27.71 -0.60 -14.60
C LYS A 255 28.20 0.55 -15.48
N LYS A 256 27.31 1.14 -16.29
CA LYS A 256 27.60 2.22 -17.23
C LYS A 256 27.17 3.57 -16.68
N VAL A 257 27.92 4.60 -17.06
CA VAL A 257 27.57 6.01 -16.87
C VAL A 257 27.51 6.67 -18.23
N TYR A 258 26.48 7.45 -18.49
CA TYR A 258 26.24 8.08 -19.79
C TYR A 258 26.46 9.58 -19.68
N PHE A 259 27.28 10.12 -20.57
CA PHE A 259 27.55 11.55 -20.69
C PHE A 259 26.84 12.12 -21.92
N TRP A 260 25.96 13.09 -21.70
CA TRP A 260 25.25 13.78 -22.77
C TRP A 260 25.99 15.03 -23.16
N LEU A 261 26.73 14.95 -24.24
CA LEU A 261 27.54 16.04 -24.75
C LEU A 261 26.86 16.78 -25.89
N GLY A 262 27.11 18.07 -26.02
CA GLY A 262 26.53 18.90 -27.10
C GLY A 262 26.89 20.37 -26.92
N SER A 263 26.84 21.11 -28.02
CA SER A 263 27.30 22.51 -28.17
C SER A 263 26.41 23.59 -27.51
N GLY A 264 25.33 23.21 -26.77
CA GLY A 264 24.31 24.13 -26.24
C GLY A 264 23.05 24.10 -27.09
N ASP A 265 21.94 24.56 -26.52
CA ASP A 265 20.60 24.76 -27.14
C ASP A 265 20.07 23.63 -28.03
N ASN A 266 20.44 22.40 -27.72
CA ASN A 266 20.12 21.20 -28.50
C ASN A 266 19.12 20.25 -27.79
N GLY A 267 18.29 20.78 -26.92
CA GLY A 267 17.17 20.04 -26.31
C GLY A 267 17.53 19.12 -25.14
N LYS A 268 18.81 18.93 -24.75
CA LYS A 268 19.22 18.05 -23.63
C LYS A 268 18.47 18.32 -22.33
N SER A 269 18.39 19.59 -21.93
CA SER A 269 17.73 19.97 -20.66
C SER A 269 16.21 19.74 -20.68
N ILE A 270 15.57 19.90 -21.83
CA ILE A 270 14.14 19.64 -22.00
C ILE A 270 13.88 18.14 -21.92
N LEU A 271 14.71 17.33 -22.58
CA LEU A 271 14.63 15.88 -22.56
C LEU A 271 14.85 15.32 -21.13
N GLN A 272 15.84 15.83 -20.41
CA GLN A 272 16.03 15.51 -19.01
C GLN A 272 14.80 15.87 -18.17
N LYS A 273 14.22 17.05 -18.39
CA LYS A 273 13.04 17.50 -17.68
C LYS A 273 11.82 16.59 -17.94
N LEU A 274 11.67 16.14 -19.20
CA LEU A 274 10.62 15.18 -19.57
C LEU A 274 10.77 13.86 -18.78
N MET A 275 11.99 13.30 -18.78
CA MET A 275 12.29 12.08 -18.02
C MET A 275 12.02 12.25 -16.52
N GLU A 276 12.42 13.37 -15.93
CA GLU A 276 12.17 13.68 -14.51
C GLU A 276 10.69 13.78 -14.18
N LEU A 277 9.90 14.43 -15.03
CA LEU A 277 8.46 14.56 -14.84
C LEU A 277 7.76 13.19 -14.88
N MET A 278 8.17 12.34 -15.81
CA MET A 278 7.63 10.98 -15.95
C MET A 278 8.03 10.10 -14.78
N LEU A 279 9.31 10.05 -14.44
CA LEU A 279 9.85 9.16 -13.40
C LEU A 279 9.49 9.64 -11.99
N GLY A 280 9.26 10.93 -11.78
CA GLY A 280 8.90 11.47 -10.47
C GLY A 280 9.95 11.11 -9.39
N LYS A 281 9.52 10.43 -8.33
CA LYS A 281 10.39 10.03 -7.21
C LYS A 281 11.42 8.94 -7.57
N LEU A 282 11.33 8.33 -8.75
CA LEU A 282 12.31 7.37 -9.24
C LEU A 282 13.56 8.07 -9.82
N ALA A 283 13.46 9.35 -10.19
CA ALA A 283 14.58 10.17 -10.65
C ALA A 283 15.16 11.02 -9.51
N ILE A 284 16.48 11.03 -9.38
CA ILE A 284 17.19 11.84 -8.38
C ILE A 284 18.24 12.68 -9.08
N LYS A 285 18.31 13.97 -8.73
CA LYS A 285 19.42 14.84 -9.12
C LYS A 285 20.47 14.89 -8.03
N PHE A 286 21.73 14.74 -8.43
CA PHE A 286 22.87 14.95 -7.54
C PHE A 286 23.58 16.24 -7.90
N ASP A 287 24.09 16.91 -6.85
CA ASP A 287 25.02 18.02 -7.06
C ASP A 287 26.34 17.51 -7.62
N THR A 288 26.93 18.26 -8.54
CA THR A 288 28.24 17.92 -9.16
C THR A 288 29.36 17.79 -8.14
N SER A 289 29.26 18.46 -6.98
CA SER A 289 30.21 18.35 -5.87
C SER A 289 30.36 16.92 -5.34
N LEU A 290 29.30 16.10 -5.41
CA LEU A 290 29.36 14.68 -5.02
C LEU A 290 30.27 13.85 -5.93
N ILE A 291 30.39 14.23 -7.20
CA ILE A 291 31.22 13.53 -8.19
C ILE A 291 32.65 14.12 -8.21
N THR A 292 32.78 15.45 -8.06
CA THR A 292 34.06 16.16 -8.18
C THR A 292 34.82 16.24 -6.86
N GLY A 293 34.22 15.84 -5.73
CA GLY A 293 34.85 15.92 -4.41
C GLY A 293 35.07 17.35 -3.89
N LYS A 294 34.61 18.37 -4.62
CA LYS A 294 34.70 19.77 -4.15
C LYS A 294 33.57 20.00 -3.17
N LYS A 295 33.90 20.38 -1.93
CA LYS A 295 32.90 20.87 -0.96
C LYS A 295 32.20 22.11 -1.53
N PRO A 296 30.88 22.25 -1.38
CA PRO A 296 30.15 23.43 -1.80
C PRO A 296 30.64 24.68 -1.09
#